data_d532092fe9d526515fd84901b8f8ab17
#
_entry.id   d532092fe9d526515fd84901b8f8ab17
#
_cell.length_a   1.000
_cell.length_b   1.000
_cell.length_c   1.000
_cell.angle_alpha   90.00
_cell.angle_beta   90.00
_cell.angle_gamma   90.00
#
_symmetry.space_group_name_H-M   'P 1'
#
loop_
_entity.id
_entity.type
_entity.pdbx_description
1 polymer ?
#
loop_
_entity_poly.entity_id
_entity_poly.type
_entity_poly.pdbx_seq_one_letter_code
_entity_poly.pdbx_strand_id
1 'polypeptide(L)'
;MFNSDVRSLLAVGIDLVSLASSAKRVGYQVYAADYFGDLDLQSICIKYKSVIQQKPAKSCGRFELDFKPEVFLRLTKSLLQENKIDAILLSSGLDDYFDILCELNDLVPILGNSPQTVESVREKPKFFEELKRLGIPHPETAMVTDVKEAKKIAAEIGYPVVIKPSRGFGGMGVRIAKSPQELKREFQEVLVFDNSILIQKHVNGAHASISFLASHNVVKILTINEQLMGVPYTFQSEPFGYCGNIVPFHSANLISERCEHIAEKIALHFGLIGSNGIDLVISKENVPYVIEINPRFQGTLECVERVLRIDLVKAHVNACVHGFLPMMQKKNLTFSTRLILYAPERVLVPDLTIFEEARDIPLPKTVIEKGEPLCSIVTEGSSRDYSLQKAKKIAKSIYGTLSPVSNL
;
A
#
# COMPACT_ATOMS: atom_id res chain seq x y z
N MET A 1 26.78 -5.94 -2.98
CA MET A 1 26.74 -4.99 -4.11
C MET A 1 25.91 -5.65 -5.19
N PHE A 2 24.84 -5.01 -5.64
CA PHE A 2 24.06 -5.49 -6.76
C PHE A 2 24.90 -5.48 -8.05
N ASN A 3 24.71 -6.52 -8.90
CA ASN A 3 25.33 -6.55 -10.21
C ASN A 3 24.75 -5.37 -11.04
N SER A 4 25.61 -4.62 -11.74
CA SER A 4 25.21 -3.44 -12.52
C SER A 4 24.24 -3.75 -13.69
N ASP A 5 23.98 -5.01 -13.98
CA ASP A 5 23.25 -5.47 -15.16
C ASP A 5 21.97 -6.25 -14.77
N VAL A 6 21.09 -5.60 -14.00
CA VAL A 6 19.75 -6.15 -13.67
C VAL A 6 18.88 -6.10 -14.92
N ARG A 7 18.39 -7.26 -15.39
CA ARG A 7 17.53 -7.39 -16.59
C ARG A 7 16.18 -8.04 -16.29
N SER A 8 16.13 -8.89 -15.30
CA SER A 8 14.95 -9.66 -14.92
C SER A 8 14.55 -9.38 -13.47
N LEU A 9 13.28 -9.04 -13.25
CA LEU A 9 12.73 -8.64 -11.98
C LEU A 9 11.55 -9.52 -11.59
N LEU A 10 11.53 -9.96 -10.35
CA LEU A 10 10.39 -10.63 -9.73
C LEU A 10 9.64 -9.65 -8.82
N ALA A 11 8.44 -9.26 -9.19
CA ALA A 11 7.54 -8.55 -8.31
C ALA A 11 6.88 -9.53 -7.33
N VAL A 12 6.89 -9.20 -6.03
CA VAL A 12 6.30 -10.03 -4.96
C VAL A 12 5.38 -9.17 -4.08
N GLY A 13 4.14 -9.60 -3.89
CA GLY A 13 3.19 -8.91 -3.03
C GLY A 13 1.72 -9.05 -3.46
N ILE A 14 0.87 -8.15 -2.93
CA ILE A 14 -0.58 -8.22 -3.12
C ILE A 14 -1.06 -7.42 -4.33
N ASP A 15 -0.44 -6.27 -4.61
CA ASP A 15 -0.86 -5.30 -5.64
C ASP A 15 0.31 -5.09 -6.60
N LEU A 16 0.35 -5.87 -7.68
CA LEU A 16 1.50 -5.94 -8.57
C LEU A 16 1.29 -5.36 -9.96
N VAL A 17 0.07 -5.11 -10.41
CA VAL A 17 -0.22 -4.66 -11.79
C VAL A 17 0.54 -3.38 -12.13
N SER A 18 0.45 -2.35 -11.29
CA SER A 18 1.14 -1.07 -11.50
C SER A 18 2.66 -1.22 -11.49
N LEU A 19 3.21 -2.03 -10.56
CA LEU A 19 4.65 -2.30 -10.44
C LEU A 19 5.18 -3.06 -11.65
N ALA A 20 4.51 -4.14 -12.04
CA ALA A 20 4.87 -4.95 -13.19
C ALA A 20 4.78 -4.14 -14.50
N SER A 21 3.73 -3.34 -14.66
CA SER A 21 3.55 -2.46 -15.83
C SER A 21 4.67 -1.43 -15.97
N SER A 22 5.06 -0.78 -14.86
CA SER A 22 6.18 0.16 -14.82
C SER A 22 7.51 -0.53 -15.21
N ALA A 23 7.79 -1.69 -14.61
CA ALA A 23 9.00 -2.45 -14.90
C ALA A 23 9.08 -2.88 -16.38
N LYS A 24 7.97 -3.41 -16.95
CA LYS A 24 7.90 -3.82 -18.36
C LYS A 24 8.11 -2.63 -19.31
N ARG A 25 7.48 -1.49 -19.01
CA ARG A 25 7.56 -0.27 -19.84
C ARG A 25 9.01 0.21 -20.03
N VAL A 26 9.87 0.01 -19.04
CA VAL A 26 11.28 0.41 -19.09
C VAL A 26 12.22 -0.71 -19.54
N GLY A 27 11.66 -1.84 -20.00
CA GLY A 27 12.39 -2.89 -20.69
C GLY A 27 12.85 -4.07 -19.83
N TYR A 28 12.46 -4.17 -18.57
CA TYR A 28 12.75 -5.35 -17.74
C TYR A 28 11.91 -6.56 -18.15
N GLN A 29 12.50 -7.74 -18.02
CA GLN A 29 11.78 -9.00 -18.01
C GLN A 29 11.08 -9.14 -16.66
N VAL A 30 9.74 -9.24 -16.66
CA VAL A 30 8.94 -9.19 -15.43
C VAL A 30 8.34 -10.56 -15.14
N TYR A 31 8.55 -11.00 -13.91
CA TYR A 31 7.93 -12.15 -13.28
C TYR A 31 7.10 -11.68 -12.07
N ALA A 32 6.08 -12.45 -11.67
CA ALA A 32 5.24 -12.06 -10.55
C ALA A 32 4.87 -13.25 -9.65
N ALA A 33 5.03 -13.06 -8.33
CA ALA A 33 4.42 -13.86 -7.29
C ALA A 33 3.34 -12.99 -6.63
N ASP A 34 2.11 -13.15 -7.06
CA ASP A 34 0.99 -12.25 -6.79
C ASP A 34 -0.06 -12.88 -5.88
N TYR A 35 -0.91 -12.07 -5.27
CA TYR A 35 -2.03 -12.59 -4.51
C TYR A 35 -3.22 -12.97 -5.41
N PHE A 36 -3.69 -12.04 -6.25
CA PHE A 36 -4.95 -12.17 -6.99
C PHE A 36 -4.82 -12.88 -8.33
N GLY A 37 -3.73 -12.68 -9.08
CA GLY A 37 -3.53 -13.24 -10.41
C GLY A 37 -4.43 -12.58 -11.46
N ASP A 38 -4.49 -11.26 -11.44
CA ASP A 38 -5.36 -10.47 -12.30
C ASP A 38 -5.04 -10.60 -13.78
N LEU A 39 -6.04 -10.42 -14.62
CA LEU A 39 -5.97 -10.63 -16.07
C LEU A 39 -4.94 -9.71 -16.74
N ASP A 40 -4.88 -8.46 -16.32
CA ASP A 40 -3.90 -7.49 -16.83
C ASP A 40 -2.48 -7.83 -16.36
N LEU A 41 -2.27 -8.31 -15.14
CA LEU A 41 -0.97 -8.81 -14.68
C LEU A 41 -0.48 -9.98 -15.53
N GLN A 42 -1.37 -10.91 -15.88
CA GLN A 42 -1.05 -12.06 -16.74
C GLN A 42 -0.51 -11.61 -18.11
N SER A 43 -1.08 -10.55 -18.67
CA SER A 43 -0.66 -9.99 -19.96
C SER A 43 0.70 -9.25 -19.92
N ILE A 44 1.08 -8.77 -18.74
CA ILE A 44 2.29 -8.00 -18.51
C ILE A 44 3.50 -8.91 -18.30
N CYS A 45 3.36 -9.95 -17.47
CA CYS A 45 4.46 -10.79 -17.01
C CYS A 45 4.85 -11.86 -18.03
N ILE A 46 6.14 -12.19 -18.09
CA ILE A 46 6.63 -13.36 -18.83
C ILE A 46 6.06 -14.63 -18.21
N LYS A 47 6.08 -14.68 -16.88
CA LYS A 47 5.47 -15.75 -16.09
C LYS A 47 5.00 -15.19 -14.76
N TYR A 48 3.87 -15.68 -14.28
CA TYR A 48 3.33 -15.34 -12.96
C TYR A 48 2.86 -16.59 -12.24
N LYS A 49 2.77 -16.48 -10.93
CA LYS A 49 2.05 -17.40 -10.05
C LYS A 49 1.26 -16.61 -9.04
N SER A 50 0.06 -17.06 -8.72
CA SER A 50 -0.82 -16.37 -7.78
C SER A 50 -1.31 -17.28 -6.67
N VAL A 51 -1.62 -16.66 -5.51
CA VAL A 51 -2.24 -17.34 -4.37
C VAL A 51 -3.65 -17.78 -4.77
N ILE A 52 -4.44 -16.85 -5.28
CA ILE A 52 -5.78 -17.14 -5.82
C ILE A 52 -5.64 -17.66 -7.25
N GLN A 53 -6.28 -18.81 -7.50
CA GLN A 53 -6.43 -19.36 -8.83
C GLN A 53 -7.85 -19.01 -9.34
N GLN A 54 -7.98 -17.84 -9.94
CA GLN A 54 -9.24 -17.36 -10.47
C GLN A 54 -9.80 -18.32 -11.52
N LYS A 55 -11.09 -18.67 -11.41
CA LYS A 55 -11.79 -19.57 -12.34
C LYS A 55 -13.23 -19.09 -12.55
N PRO A 56 -13.77 -19.18 -13.78
CA PRO A 56 -15.16 -18.85 -14.03
C PRO A 56 -16.13 -19.61 -13.11
N ALA A 57 -17.15 -18.93 -12.61
CA ALA A 57 -18.17 -19.42 -11.68
C ALA A 57 -17.63 -19.94 -10.34
N LYS A 58 -16.38 -19.60 -9.97
CA LYS A 58 -15.80 -19.92 -8.66
C LYS A 58 -15.52 -18.62 -7.88
N SER A 59 -15.75 -18.71 -6.56
CA SER A 59 -15.39 -17.63 -5.65
C SER A 59 -13.87 -17.49 -5.50
N CYS A 60 -13.40 -16.26 -5.38
CA CYS A 60 -12.01 -15.93 -5.04
C CYS A 60 -11.70 -16.08 -3.54
N GLY A 61 -12.70 -16.42 -2.71
CA GLY A 61 -12.55 -16.50 -1.26
C GLY A 61 -12.65 -15.15 -0.58
N ARG A 62 -12.15 -15.07 0.65
CA ARG A 62 -12.09 -13.85 1.45
C ARG A 62 -10.65 -13.56 1.84
N PHE A 63 -10.17 -12.42 1.40
CA PHE A 63 -8.79 -12.00 1.58
C PHE A 63 -8.32 -12.03 3.05
N GLU A 64 -9.11 -11.48 3.96
CA GLU A 64 -8.78 -11.41 5.39
C GLU A 64 -8.61 -12.78 6.05
N LEU A 65 -9.34 -13.80 5.59
CA LEU A 65 -9.33 -15.15 6.16
C LEU A 65 -8.26 -16.05 5.54
N ASP A 66 -7.91 -15.79 4.28
CA ASP A 66 -7.11 -16.70 3.45
C ASP A 66 -5.66 -16.23 3.27
N PHE A 67 -5.30 -15.03 3.78
CA PHE A 67 -3.94 -14.49 3.64
C PHE A 67 -2.91 -15.29 4.44
N LYS A 68 -1.93 -15.85 3.72
CA LYS A 68 -0.80 -16.62 4.27
C LYS A 68 0.50 -16.17 3.60
N PRO A 69 1.37 -15.43 4.29
CA PRO A 69 2.59 -14.88 3.69
C PRO A 69 3.57 -15.94 3.19
N GLU A 70 3.61 -17.14 3.81
CA GLU A 70 4.49 -18.25 3.42
C GLU A 70 4.19 -18.75 1.99
N VAL A 71 2.99 -18.48 1.47
CA VAL A 71 2.63 -18.84 0.11
C VAL A 71 3.50 -18.10 -0.91
N PHE A 72 3.80 -16.82 -0.68
CA PHE A 72 4.65 -16.04 -1.57
C PHE A 72 6.06 -16.63 -1.71
N LEU A 73 6.63 -17.13 -0.62
CA LEU A 73 7.92 -17.82 -0.65
C LEU A 73 7.86 -19.08 -1.53
N ARG A 74 6.80 -19.88 -1.41
CA ARG A 74 6.60 -21.08 -2.24
C ARG A 74 6.42 -20.72 -3.73
N LEU A 75 5.64 -19.68 -4.04
CA LEU A 75 5.46 -19.21 -5.42
C LEU A 75 6.78 -18.72 -6.00
N THR A 76 7.57 -17.96 -5.23
CA THR A 76 8.89 -17.49 -5.60
C THR A 76 9.84 -18.66 -5.90
N LYS A 77 9.98 -19.62 -4.98
CA LYS A 77 10.81 -20.81 -5.19
C LYS A 77 10.44 -21.56 -6.48
N SER A 78 9.14 -21.68 -6.75
CA SER A 78 8.67 -22.34 -7.97
C SER A 78 8.97 -21.56 -9.26
N LEU A 79 8.94 -20.22 -9.23
CA LEU A 79 9.33 -19.39 -10.39
C LEU A 79 10.83 -19.48 -10.66
N LEU A 80 11.65 -19.52 -9.61
CA LEU A 80 13.12 -19.61 -9.70
C LEU A 80 13.63 -20.95 -10.25
N GLN A 81 12.87 -22.04 -10.09
CA GLN A 81 13.24 -23.34 -10.67
C GLN A 81 13.31 -23.33 -12.20
N GLU A 82 12.51 -22.46 -12.83
CA GLU A 82 12.36 -22.45 -14.29
C GLU A 82 12.94 -21.18 -14.93
N ASN A 83 13.28 -20.17 -14.14
CA ASN A 83 13.65 -18.85 -14.66
C ASN A 83 14.85 -18.28 -13.90
N LYS A 84 15.75 -17.62 -14.64
CA LYS A 84 16.82 -16.82 -14.03
C LYS A 84 16.27 -15.43 -13.75
N ILE A 85 16.29 -15.04 -12.47
CA ILE A 85 15.78 -13.77 -11.99
C ILE A 85 16.91 -13.06 -11.23
N ASP A 86 17.11 -11.77 -11.51
CA ASP A 86 18.26 -11.02 -10.99
C ASP A 86 17.95 -10.35 -9.65
N ALA A 87 16.72 -9.88 -9.44
CA ALA A 87 16.32 -9.21 -8.21
C ALA A 87 14.81 -9.28 -7.94
N ILE A 88 14.43 -9.11 -6.66
CA ILE A 88 13.05 -9.00 -6.19
C ILE A 88 12.70 -7.52 -5.99
N LEU A 89 11.50 -7.14 -6.42
CA LEU A 89 10.83 -5.89 -6.05
C LEU A 89 9.64 -6.20 -5.14
N LEU A 90 9.55 -5.52 -4.00
CA LEU A 90 8.46 -5.71 -3.05
C LEU A 90 7.32 -4.70 -3.27
N SER A 91 6.09 -5.20 -3.21
CA SER A 91 4.87 -4.44 -3.01
C SER A 91 4.29 -4.74 -1.63
N SER A 92 3.00 -4.42 -1.39
CA SER A 92 2.34 -4.62 -0.08
C SER A 92 2.19 -6.09 0.32
N GLY A 93 2.04 -6.33 1.63
CA GLY A 93 1.62 -7.59 2.22
C GLY A 93 2.71 -8.36 2.96
N LEU A 94 3.99 -8.08 2.76
CA LEU A 94 5.08 -8.81 3.41
C LEU A 94 5.88 -7.98 4.42
N ASP A 95 5.56 -6.71 4.59
CA ASP A 95 6.32 -5.77 5.41
C ASP A 95 6.48 -6.20 6.90
N ASP A 96 5.52 -6.95 7.44
CA ASP A 96 5.48 -7.37 8.83
C ASP A 96 5.99 -8.80 9.06
N TYR A 97 6.56 -9.45 8.02
CA TYR A 97 6.98 -10.86 8.05
C TYR A 97 8.49 -10.98 7.82
N PHE A 98 9.28 -10.62 8.84
CA PHE A 98 10.74 -10.57 8.78
C PHE A 98 11.39 -11.86 8.27
N ASP A 99 10.98 -13.02 8.81
CA ASP A 99 11.57 -14.32 8.43
C ASP A 99 11.33 -14.63 6.95
N ILE A 100 10.13 -14.29 6.43
CA ILE A 100 9.80 -14.47 5.00
C ILE A 100 10.66 -13.55 4.13
N LEU A 101 10.87 -12.31 4.55
CA LEU A 101 11.73 -11.38 3.83
C LEU A 101 13.20 -11.85 3.82
N CYS A 102 13.70 -12.40 4.92
CA CYS A 102 15.04 -12.99 4.98
C CYS A 102 15.16 -14.16 4.00
N GLU A 103 14.22 -15.12 4.03
CA GLU A 103 14.25 -16.26 3.12
C GLU A 103 14.13 -15.84 1.65
N LEU A 104 13.29 -14.85 1.32
CA LEU A 104 13.20 -14.31 -0.04
C LEU A 104 14.53 -13.67 -0.48
N ASN A 105 15.16 -12.89 0.40
CA ASN A 105 16.43 -12.24 0.13
C ASN A 105 17.60 -13.21 -0.05
N ASP A 106 17.56 -14.36 0.67
CA ASP A 106 18.54 -15.43 0.52
C ASP A 106 18.40 -16.17 -0.83
N LEU A 107 17.18 -16.25 -1.37
CA LEU A 107 16.92 -16.86 -2.68
C LEU A 107 17.36 -15.96 -3.84
N VAL A 108 16.97 -14.70 -3.80
CA VAL A 108 17.28 -13.66 -4.78
C VAL A 108 17.30 -12.31 -4.06
N PRO A 109 18.33 -11.47 -4.27
CA PRO A 109 18.43 -10.20 -3.57
C PRO A 109 17.17 -9.32 -3.72
N ILE A 110 16.65 -8.80 -2.62
CA ILE A 110 15.61 -7.77 -2.63
C ILE A 110 16.27 -6.44 -3.03
N LEU A 111 15.85 -5.89 -4.17
CA LEU A 111 16.30 -4.58 -4.62
C LEU A 111 15.49 -3.50 -3.89
N GLY A 112 16.11 -2.84 -2.93
CA GLY A 112 15.49 -1.88 -2.02
C GLY A 112 16.00 -2.02 -0.60
N ASN A 113 15.10 -1.89 0.37
CA ASN A 113 15.43 -2.03 1.78
C ASN A 113 15.74 -3.49 2.15
N SER A 114 16.79 -3.69 2.94
CA SER A 114 17.10 -5.01 3.51
C SER A 114 16.01 -5.47 4.48
N PRO A 115 15.84 -6.79 4.72
CA PRO A 115 14.91 -7.27 5.74
C PRO A 115 15.09 -6.58 7.09
N GLN A 116 16.34 -6.34 7.54
CA GLN A 116 16.67 -5.67 8.80
C GLN A 116 16.20 -4.20 8.80
N THR A 117 16.38 -3.50 7.68
CA THR A 117 15.87 -2.12 7.52
C THR A 117 14.35 -2.11 7.56
N VAL A 118 13.67 -3.06 6.89
CA VAL A 118 12.21 -3.20 6.94
C VAL A 118 11.75 -3.44 8.38
N GLU A 119 12.35 -4.40 9.09
CA GLU A 119 12.00 -4.71 10.48
C GLU A 119 12.14 -3.48 11.37
N SER A 120 13.23 -2.71 11.23
CA SER A 120 13.50 -1.54 12.09
C SER A 120 12.42 -0.45 12.02
N VAL A 121 11.73 -0.31 10.89
CA VAL A 121 10.63 0.66 10.71
C VAL A 121 9.24 0.05 10.93
N ARG A 122 9.16 -1.29 10.98
CA ARG A 122 7.88 -2.01 11.18
C ARG A 122 7.68 -2.45 12.63
N GLU A 123 8.71 -2.57 13.45
CA GLU A 123 8.60 -2.84 14.88
C GLU A 123 8.04 -1.60 15.61
N LYS A 124 6.72 -1.53 15.72
CA LYS A 124 5.98 -0.32 16.10
C LYS A 124 6.44 0.34 17.39
N PRO A 125 6.65 -0.36 18.54
CA PRO A 125 7.12 0.30 19.75
C PRO A 125 8.44 1.04 19.56
N LYS A 126 9.47 0.35 19.03
CA LYS A 126 10.79 0.96 18.79
C LYS A 126 10.73 2.07 17.75
N PHE A 127 9.94 1.87 16.69
CA PHE A 127 9.76 2.88 15.66
C PHE A 127 9.23 4.21 16.24
N PHE A 128 8.19 4.19 17.08
CA PHE A 128 7.65 5.40 17.70
C PHE A 128 8.60 6.01 18.73
N GLU A 129 9.40 5.20 19.46
CA GLU A 129 10.47 5.71 20.31
C GLU A 129 11.53 6.47 19.51
N GLU A 130 11.95 5.93 18.37
CA GLU A 130 12.90 6.60 17.48
C GLU A 130 12.33 7.89 16.89
N LEU A 131 11.06 7.92 16.47
CA LEU A 131 10.41 9.17 16.04
C LEU A 131 10.42 10.23 17.13
N LYS A 132 10.17 9.84 18.38
CA LYS A 132 10.25 10.74 19.54
C LYS A 132 11.66 11.30 19.74
N ARG A 133 12.70 10.46 19.63
CA ARG A 133 14.11 10.89 19.72
C ARG A 133 14.50 11.84 18.61
N LEU A 134 13.99 11.64 17.42
CA LEU A 134 14.21 12.50 16.26
C LEU A 134 13.39 13.80 16.30
N GLY A 135 12.47 13.96 17.27
CA GLY A 135 11.56 15.11 17.35
C GLY A 135 10.55 15.15 16.18
N ILE A 136 10.20 14.00 15.61
CA ILE A 136 9.22 13.89 14.51
C ILE A 136 7.82 13.77 15.10
N PRO A 137 6.85 14.60 14.66
CA PRO A 137 5.48 14.51 15.12
C PRO A 137 4.86 13.13 14.81
N HIS A 138 4.32 12.49 15.84
CA HIS A 138 3.61 11.23 15.76
C HIS A 138 2.55 11.18 16.85
N PRO A 139 1.44 10.44 16.68
CA PRO A 139 0.47 10.28 17.75
C PRO A 139 1.04 9.41 18.87
N GLU A 140 0.73 9.75 20.11
CA GLU A 140 1.07 8.91 21.25
C GLU A 140 0.51 7.50 21.05
N THR A 141 1.38 6.49 21.19
CA THR A 141 1.08 5.10 20.80
C THR A 141 1.67 4.16 21.84
N ALA A 142 0.88 3.16 22.25
CA ALA A 142 1.34 2.07 23.11
C ALA A 142 0.84 0.73 22.58
N MET A 143 1.65 -0.32 22.75
CA MET A 143 1.25 -1.70 22.47
C MET A 143 0.68 -2.34 23.72
N VAL A 144 -0.41 -3.08 23.58
CA VAL A 144 -1.11 -3.78 24.65
C VAL A 144 -1.54 -5.16 24.19
N THR A 145 -1.71 -6.08 25.15
CA THR A 145 -2.17 -7.46 24.86
C THR A 145 -3.51 -7.78 25.51
N ASP A 146 -4.00 -6.93 26.40
CA ASP A 146 -5.29 -7.12 27.06
C ASP A 146 -6.10 -5.82 27.21
N VAL A 147 -7.41 -5.99 27.39
CA VAL A 147 -8.36 -4.87 27.46
C VAL A 147 -8.23 -4.02 28.73
N LYS A 148 -7.66 -4.54 29.82
CA LYS A 148 -7.48 -3.76 31.07
C LYS A 148 -6.34 -2.77 30.89
N GLU A 149 -5.23 -3.24 30.33
CA GLU A 149 -4.10 -2.41 29.95
C GLU A 149 -4.52 -1.36 28.91
N ALA A 150 -5.28 -1.78 27.87
CA ALA A 150 -5.82 -0.88 26.87
C ALA A 150 -6.65 0.27 27.47
N LYS A 151 -7.52 -0.03 28.45
CA LYS A 151 -8.31 1.00 29.16
C LYS A 151 -7.45 1.97 29.95
N LYS A 152 -6.41 1.48 30.64
CA LYS A 152 -5.47 2.32 31.39
C LYS A 152 -4.75 3.28 30.46
N ILE A 153 -4.14 2.76 29.41
CA ILE A 153 -3.41 3.54 28.40
C ILE A 153 -4.33 4.54 27.70
N ALA A 154 -5.53 4.14 27.29
CA ALA A 154 -6.49 5.05 26.65
C ALA A 154 -6.97 6.17 27.56
N ALA A 155 -7.04 5.92 28.88
CA ALA A 155 -7.34 6.98 29.85
C ALA A 155 -6.19 7.97 30.03
N GLU A 156 -4.95 7.52 29.93
CA GLU A 156 -3.74 8.37 29.98
C GLU A 156 -3.60 9.21 28.69
N ILE A 157 -3.76 8.60 27.51
CA ILE A 157 -3.70 9.27 26.20
C ILE A 157 -4.88 10.25 26.01
N GLY A 158 -6.06 9.91 26.54
CA GLY A 158 -7.31 10.65 26.34
C GLY A 158 -8.06 10.25 25.05
N TYR A 159 -9.39 10.08 25.21
CA TYR A 159 -10.28 9.75 24.10
C TYR A 159 -10.48 10.94 23.12
N PRO A 160 -10.76 10.69 21.83
CA PRO A 160 -10.86 9.38 21.19
C PRO A 160 -9.47 8.73 20.92
N VAL A 161 -9.45 7.40 20.93
CA VAL A 161 -8.26 6.61 20.58
C VAL A 161 -8.54 5.72 19.37
N VAL A 162 -7.49 5.45 18.58
CA VAL A 162 -7.49 4.45 17.53
C VAL A 162 -6.96 3.14 18.10
N ILE A 163 -7.65 2.05 17.77
CA ILE A 163 -7.30 0.67 18.13
C ILE A 163 -6.97 -0.04 16.82
N LYS A 164 -5.77 -0.60 16.73
CA LYS A 164 -5.35 -1.28 15.49
C LYS A 164 -4.49 -2.49 15.78
N PRO A 165 -4.52 -3.53 14.92
CA PRO A 165 -3.59 -4.64 15.03
C PRO A 165 -2.15 -4.13 14.87
N SER A 166 -1.18 -4.80 15.50
CA SER A 166 0.24 -4.43 15.37
C SER A 166 0.77 -4.72 13.97
N ARG A 167 0.22 -5.72 13.30
CA ARG A 167 0.51 -6.15 11.93
C ARG A 167 -0.72 -5.99 11.06
N GLY A 168 -0.52 -5.67 9.79
CA GLY A 168 -1.61 -5.57 8.82
C GLY A 168 -1.34 -4.55 7.72
N PHE A 169 -2.29 -4.44 6.82
CA PHE A 169 -2.23 -3.54 5.67
C PHE A 169 -3.64 -3.07 5.28
N GLY A 170 -3.71 -2.00 4.48
CA GLY A 170 -4.97 -1.50 3.91
C GLY A 170 -5.98 -0.96 4.93
N GLY A 171 -5.61 -0.77 6.21
CA GLY A 171 -6.50 -0.26 7.25
C GLY A 171 -7.50 -1.28 7.80
N MET A 172 -7.32 -2.58 7.48
CA MET A 172 -8.16 -3.66 8.01
C MET A 172 -8.03 -3.75 9.53
N GLY A 173 -9.14 -3.99 10.21
CA GLY A 173 -9.18 -4.12 11.66
C GLY A 173 -8.91 -2.84 12.43
N VAL A 174 -8.75 -1.67 11.79
CA VAL A 174 -8.54 -0.40 12.47
C VAL A 174 -9.89 0.15 12.95
N ARG A 175 -9.98 0.47 14.24
CA ARG A 175 -11.20 0.97 14.90
C ARG A 175 -10.93 2.25 15.67
N ILE A 176 -11.98 2.99 15.99
CA ILE A 176 -11.93 4.17 16.84
C ILE A 176 -12.85 3.97 18.05
N ALA A 177 -12.37 4.33 19.24
CA ALA A 177 -13.18 4.37 20.44
C ALA A 177 -13.21 5.79 21.01
N LYS A 178 -14.41 6.26 21.32
CA LYS A 178 -14.68 7.59 21.90
C LYS A 178 -14.91 7.53 23.41
N SER A 179 -15.02 6.33 23.96
CA SER A 179 -15.30 6.08 25.39
C SER A 179 -14.71 4.73 25.83
N PRO A 180 -14.56 4.50 27.17
CA PRO A 180 -14.14 3.22 27.71
C PRO A 180 -15.07 2.04 27.36
N GLN A 181 -16.37 2.32 27.15
CA GLN A 181 -17.36 1.32 26.76
C GLN A 181 -17.16 0.89 25.31
N GLU A 182 -16.98 1.87 24.40
CA GLU A 182 -16.65 1.59 23.00
C GLU A 182 -15.33 0.86 22.88
N LEU A 183 -14.29 1.29 23.62
CA LEU A 183 -12.97 0.65 23.59
C LEU A 183 -13.07 -0.86 23.89
N LYS A 184 -13.86 -1.27 24.88
CA LYS A 184 -14.02 -2.69 25.20
C LYS A 184 -14.61 -3.49 24.04
N ARG A 185 -15.59 -2.93 23.34
CA ARG A 185 -16.23 -3.58 22.17
C ARG A 185 -15.27 -3.65 21.00
N GLU A 186 -14.70 -2.51 20.62
CA GLU A 186 -13.81 -2.43 19.46
C GLU A 186 -12.52 -3.23 19.66
N PHE A 187 -12.01 -3.33 20.88
CA PHE A 187 -10.85 -4.15 21.21
C PHE A 187 -11.07 -5.64 20.90
N GLN A 188 -12.27 -6.16 21.17
CA GLN A 188 -12.62 -7.55 20.84
C GLN A 188 -12.67 -7.79 19.31
N GLU A 189 -13.17 -6.81 18.57
CA GLU A 189 -13.18 -6.88 17.08
C GLU A 189 -11.76 -6.92 16.51
N VAL A 190 -10.84 -6.13 17.09
CA VAL A 190 -9.43 -6.07 16.61
C VAL A 190 -8.65 -7.33 16.98
N LEU A 191 -8.97 -7.99 18.10
CA LEU A 191 -8.33 -9.26 18.52
C LEU A 191 -8.49 -10.40 17.51
N VAL A 192 -9.47 -10.32 16.60
CA VAL A 192 -9.63 -11.31 15.52
C VAL A 192 -8.46 -11.26 14.55
N PHE A 193 -7.83 -10.09 14.39
CA PHE A 193 -6.73 -9.86 13.44
C PHE A 193 -5.35 -10.10 14.05
N ASP A 194 -5.14 -9.71 15.31
CA ASP A 194 -3.84 -9.83 15.99
C ASP A 194 -4.00 -9.84 17.50
N ASN A 195 -3.16 -10.60 18.19
CA ASN A 195 -3.11 -10.63 19.66
C ASN A 195 -2.35 -9.45 20.27
N SER A 196 -1.54 -8.75 19.47
CA SER A 196 -0.82 -7.53 19.85
C SER A 196 -1.51 -6.33 19.24
N ILE A 197 -2.04 -5.44 20.08
CA ILE A 197 -2.89 -4.33 19.66
C ILE A 197 -2.21 -3.01 20.01
N LEU A 198 -2.30 -2.04 19.10
CA LEU A 198 -1.86 -0.68 19.35
C LEU A 198 -3.02 0.19 19.76
N ILE A 199 -2.86 0.90 20.88
CA ILE A 199 -3.71 2.01 21.31
C ILE A 199 -2.98 3.31 20.93
N GLN A 200 -3.63 4.12 20.10
CA GLN A 200 -3.00 5.31 19.55
C GLN A 200 -3.94 6.51 19.70
N LYS A 201 -3.38 7.67 20.05
CA LYS A 201 -4.16 8.93 20.08
C LYS A 201 -4.74 9.22 18.70
N HIS A 202 -6.04 9.49 18.66
CA HIS A 202 -6.67 9.91 17.40
C HIS A 202 -6.24 11.33 17.03
N VAL A 203 -5.66 11.51 15.87
CA VAL A 203 -5.37 12.82 15.27
C VAL A 203 -6.48 13.16 14.30
N ASN A 204 -7.14 14.29 14.51
CA ASN A 204 -8.17 14.77 13.60
C ASN A 204 -7.52 15.56 12.46
N GLY A 205 -7.61 15.04 11.24
CA GLY A 205 -6.94 15.66 10.10
C GLY A 205 -7.24 14.95 8.77
N ALA A 206 -6.52 15.35 7.74
CA ALA A 206 -6.57 14.72 6.42
C ALA A 206 -5.58 13.54 6.36
N HIS A 207 -6.04 12.40 5.88
CA HIS A 207 -5.15 11.28 5.60
C HIS A 207 -4.30 11.58 4.36
N ALA A 208 -2.99 11.42 4.50
CA ALA A 208 -2.03 11.71 3.44
C ALA A 208 -0.87 10.71 3.47
N SER A 209 -0.07 10.70 2.41
CA SER A 209 1.20 9.98 2.39
C SER A 209 2.26 10.77 1.65
N ILE A 210 3.52 10.48 1.97
CA ILE A 210 4.68 10.94 1.21
C ILE A 210 5.18 9.78 0.37
N SER A 211 5.34 9.96 -0.94
CA SER A 211 6.11 9.06 -1.79
C SER A 211 7.49 9.68 -2.01
N PHE A 212 8.55 8.92 -1.74
CA PHE A 212 9.92 9.40 -1.88
C PHE A 212 10.88 8.31 -2.37
N LEU A 213 11.99 8.76 -2.95
CA LEU A 213 13.15 7.93 -3.27
C LEU A 213 14.30 8.29 -2.35
N ALA A 214 15.02 7.28 -1.89
CA ALA A 214 16.22 7.44 -1.11
C ALA A 214 17.40 6.69 -1.72
N SER A 215 18.59 7.23 -1.57
CA SER A 215 19.86 6.55 -1.75
C SER A 215 20.68 6.77 -0.47
N HIS A 216 21.90 6.20 -0.37
CA HIS A 216 22.65 6.20 0.88
C HIS A 216 22.75 7.57 1.60
N ASN A 217 22.79 8.68 0.87
CA ASN A 217 23.00 10.02 1.46
C ASN A 217 22.03 11.08 0.93
N VAL A 218 21.11 10.72 0.05
CA VAL A 218 20.21 11.68 -0.59
C VAL A 218 18.78 11.15 -0.58
N VAL A 219 17.87 12.01 -0.18
CA VAL A 219 16.44 11.72 -0.16
C VAL A 219 15.73 12.70 -1.08
N LYS A 220 14.78 12.23 -1.85
CA LYS A 220 13.98 13.06 -2.73
C LYS A 220 12.52 12.75 -2.60
N ILE A 221 11.75 13.71 -2.11
CA ILE A 221 10.29 13.62 -2.16
C ILE A 221 9.85 13.67 -3.62
N LEU A 222 9.01 12.72 -3.98
CA LEU A 222 8.33 12.67 -5.26
C LEU A 222 7.03 13.46 -5.19
N THR A 223 6.14 13.05 -4.30
CA THR A 223 4.82 13.66 -4.12
C THR A 223 4.34 13.52 -2.67
N ILE A 224 3.49 14.44 -2.27
CA ILE A 224 2.61 14.30 -1.10
C ILE A 224 1.24 13.97 -1.67
N ASN A 225 0.59 12.93 -1.15
CA ASN A 225 -0.62 12.33 -1.72
C ASN A 225 -1.77 12.41 -0.73
N GLU A 226 -2.99 12.60 -1.21
CA GLU A 226 -4.20 12.42 -0.43
C GLU A 226 -4.56 10.93 -0.40
N GLN A 227 -4.83 10.38 0.78
CA GLN A 227 -5.34 9.02 0.92
C GLN A 227 -6.86 9.04 1.08
N LEU A 228 -7.53 8.17 0.35
CA LEU A 228 -8.97 7.97 0.41
C LEU A 228 -9.25 6.77 1.33
N MET A 229 -9.81 7.05 2.52
CA MET A 229 -10.04 6.05 3.56
C MET A 229 -11.54 5.93 3.85
N GLY A 230 -12.05 4.69 3.93
CA GLY A 230 -13.44 4.41 4.30
C GLY A 230 -14.48 5.12 3.43
N VAL A 231 -14.26 5.19 2.12
CA VAL A 231 -15.09 5.98 1.21
C VAL A 231 -16.35 5.19 0.80
N PRO A 232 -17.58 5.62 1.20
CA PRO A 232 -18.79 4.82 1.04
C PRO A 232 -19.14 4.45 -0.41
N TYR A 233 -18.86 5.31 -1.38
CA TYR A 233 -19.18 5.04 -2.79
C TYR A 233 -18.28 3.98 -3.45
N THR A 234 -17.23 3.49 -2.76
CA THR A 234 -16.41 2.36 -3.17
C THR A 234 -16.88 1.04 -2.56
N PHE A 235 -17.90 1.06 -1.73
CA PHE A 235 -18.42 -0.05 -0.93
C PHE A 235 -17.40 -0.66 0.04
N GLN A 236 -16.35 0.10 0.41
CA GLN A 236 -15.47 -0.27 1.51
C GLN A 236 -16.25 -0.21 2.84
N SER A 237 -16.25 -1.32 3.58
CA SER A 237 -16.99 -1.45 4.84
C SER A 237 -16.21 -0.97 6.05
N GLU A 238 -14.87 -1.01 5.99
CA GLU A 238 -14.00 -0.61 7.09
C GLU A 238 -13.84 0.91 7.17
N PRO A 239 -14.01 1.54 8.35
CA PRO A 239 -13.90 3.00 8.50
C PRO A 239 -12.56 3.58 8.07
N PHE A 240 -11.48 2.81 8.23
CA PHE A 240 -10.13 3.15 7.82
C PHE A 240 -9.64 2.31 6.65
N GLY A 241 -10.55 1.59 5.97
CA GLY A 241 -10.20 0.80 4.79
C GLY A 241 -9.69 1.68 3.66
N TYR A 242 -8.56 1.29 3.07
CA TYR A 242 -7.92 2.04 1.99
C TYR A 242 -8.74 1.93 0.70
N CYS A 243 -9.13 3.08 0.15
CA CYS A 243 -9.93 3.17 -1.07
C CYS A 243 -9.17 3.78 -2.25
N GLY A 244 -7.88 4.05 -2.07
CA GLY A 244 -7.04 4.66 -3.11
C GLY A 244 -6.44 6.00 -2.70
N ASN A 245 -6.04 6.78 -3.69
CA ASN A 245 -5.32 8.04 -3.46
C ASN A 245 -5.58 9.06 -4.57
N ILE A 246 -5.27 10.33 -4.26
CA ILE A 246 -5.20 11.42 -5.25
C ILE A 246 -3.80 12.04 -5.16
N VAL A 247 -3.15 12.17 -6.28
CA VAL A 247 -1.79 12.72 -6.41
C VAL A 247 -1.83 13.96 -7.31
N PRO A 248 -1.25 15.09 -6.86
CA PRO A 248 -0.73 15.38 -5.53
C PRO A 248 -1.84 15.73 -4.52
N PHE A 249 -1.47 15.82 -3.23
CA PHE A 249 -2.32 16.42 -2.19
C PHE A 249 -2.56 17.89 -2.50
N HIS A 250 -3.80 18.34 -2.43
CA HIS A 250 -4.19 19.69 -2.89
C HIS A 250 -3.50 20.84 -2.16
N SER A 251 -3.11 20.64 -0.89
CA SER A 251 -2.40 21.64 -0.07
C SER A 251 -0.93 21.28 0.15
N ALA A 252 -0.32 20.49 -0.75
CA ALA A 252 1.05 20.00 -0.59
C ALA A 252 2.08 21.12 -0.37
N ASN A 253 1.92 22.26 -1.01
CA ASN A 253 2.82 23.41 -0.86
C ASN A 253 2.84 24.02 0.55
N LEU A 254 1.80 23.83 1.36
CA LEU A 254 1.73 24.34 2.74
C LEU A 254 2.50 23.48 3.74
N ILE A 255 2.79 22.24 3.36
CA ILE A 255 3.39 21.24 4.23
C ILE A 255 4.67 20.64 3.65
N SER A 256 5.09 21.03 2.44
CA SER A 256 6.22 20.42 1.71
C SER A 256 7.50 20.42 2.52
N GLU A 257 7.91 21.57 3.08
CA GLU A 257 9.15 21.68 3.86
C GLU A 257 9.15 20.77 5.09
N ARG A 258 8.00 20.66 5.78
CA ARG A 258 7.85 19.74 6.94
C ARG A 258 7.93 18.29 6.51
N CYS A 259 7.30 17.95 5.40
CA CYS A 259 7.31 16.59 4.84
C CYS A 259 8.72 16.23 4.33
N GLU A 260 9.43 17.15 3.70
CA GLU A 260 10.83 16.98 3.27
C GLU A 260 11.73 16.68 4.48
N HIS A 261 11.63 17.50 5.51
CA HIS A 261 12.40 17.30 6.74
C HIS A 261 12.09 15.95 7.43
N ILE A 262 10.82 15.55 7.49
CA ILE A 262 10.40 14.26 8.05
C ILE A 262 10.98 13.11 7.24
N ALA A 263 10.81 13.13 5.91
CA ALA A 263 11.27 12.06 5.04
C ALA A 263 12.80 11.91 5.06
N GLU A 264 13.52 13.04 5.04
CA GLU A 264 14.99 13.07 5.11
C GLU A 264 15.48 12.49 6.44
N LYS A 265 14.96 12.97 7.58
CA LYS A 265 15.35 12.45 8.89
C LYS A 265 15.09 10.95 9.03
N ILE A 266 13.91 10.47 8.61
CA ILE A 266 13.54 9.07 8.70
C ILE A 266 14.43 8.24 7.78
N ALA A 267 14.56 8.62 6.52
CA ALA A 267 15.31 7.83 5.55
C ALA A 267 16.79 7.71 5.91
N LEU A 268 17.42 8.79 6.37
CA LEU A 268 18.82 8.78 6.78
C LEU A 268 19.03 8.02 8.08
N HIS A 269 18.11 8.16 9.06
CA HIS A 269 18.23 7.48 10.35
C HIS A 269 18.09 5.95 10.23
N PHE A 270 17.11 5.48 9.44
CA PHE A 270 16.86 4.05 9.26
C PHE A 270 17.61 3.43 8.07
N GLY A 271 18.35 4.23 7.30
CA GLY A 271 19.09 3.77 6.13
C GLY A 271 18.19 3.28 5.00
N LEU A 272 17.05 3.94 4.76
CA LEU A 272 16.10 3.58 3.70
C LEU A 272 16.72 3.81 2.32
N ILE A 273 16.43 2.88 1.39
CA ILE A 273 16.92 2.91 0.01
C ILE A 273 15.77 2.63 -0.97
N GLY A 274 15.84 3.22 -2.17
CA GLY A 274 14.85 3.02 -3.23
C GLY A 274 13.53 3.74 -2.97
N SER A 275 12.44 3.17 -3.46
CA SER A 275 11.08 3.71 -3.30
C SER A 275 10.53 3.39 -1.92
N ASN A 276 10.03 4.41 -1.24
CA ASN A 276 9.47 4.31 0.10
C ASN A 276 8.27 5.22 0.25
N GLY A 277 7.47 4.97 1.29
CA GLY A 277 6.37 5.82 1.68
C GLY A 277 6.22 6.05 3.17
N ILE A 278 5.67 7.19 3.52
CA ILE A 278 5.31 7.56 4.88
C ILE A 278 3.83 7.89 4.91
N ASP A 279 3.05 7.17 5.70
CA ASP A 279 1.65 7.48 5.93
C ASP A 279 1.50 8.52 7.04
N LEU A 280 0.67 9.51 6.80
CA LEU A 280 0.51 10.70 7.63
C LEU A 280 -0.96 11.00 7.94
N VAL A 281 -1.18 11.69 9.05
CA VAL A 281 -2.38 12.50 9.25
C VAL A 281 -1.94 13.97 9.34
N ILE A 282 -2.46 14.81 8.46
CA ILE A 282 -2.20 16.24 8.46
C ILE A 282 -3.26 16.92 9.31
N SER A 283 -2.87 17.46 10.48
CA SER A 283 -3.79 18.16 11.36
C SER A 283 -4.32 19.45 10.75
N LYS A 284 -5.34 20.06 11.39
CA LYS A 284 -5.90 21.36 10.97
C LYS A 284 -4.86 22.49 11.02
N GLU A 285 -3.83 22.34 11.86
CA GLU A 285 -2.71 23.27 12.01
C GLU A 285 -1.58 22.99 11.00
N ASN A 286 -1.83 22.16 9.99
CA ASN A 286 -0.86 21.73 8.98
C ASN A 286 0.38 21.05 9.57
N VAL A 287 0.21 20.29 10.68
CA VAL A 287 1.26 19.45 11.24
C VAL A 287 1.09 18.02 10.70
N PRO A 288 2.11 17.48 9.99
CA PRO A 288 2.09 16.10 9.54
C PRO A 288 2.52 15.16 10.68
N TYR A 289 1.59 14.33 11.15
CA TYR A 289 1.85 13.28 12.13
C TYR A 289 2.12 11.96 11.43
N VAL A 290 3.30 11.38 11.67
CA VAL A 290 3.71 10.10 11.09
C VAL A 290 2.93 8.95 11.72
N ILE A 291 2.29 8.14 10.90
CA ILE A 291 1.49 6.97 11.31
C ILE A 291 2.27 5.68 11.10
N GLU A 292 2.91 5.52 9.93
CA GLU A 292 3.76 4.35 9.62
C GLU A 292 4.67 4.60 8.42
N ILE A 293 5.62 3.70 8.23
CA ILE A 293 6.50 3.63 7.06
C ILE A 293 6.14 2.42 6.22
N ASN A 294 6.12 2.63 4.90
CA ASN A 294 6.00 1.59 3.88
C ASN A 294 7.33 1.50 3.13
N PRO A 295 8.26 0.61 3.54
CA PRO A 295 9.63 0.56 3.00
C PRO A 295 9.70 -0.21 1.68
N ARG A 296 8.84 0.12 0.74
CA ARG A 296 8.59 -0.56 -0.54
C ARG A 296 7.83 0.31 -1.52
N PHE A 297 7.53 -0.23 -2.71
CA PHE A 297 6.57 0.40 -3.63
C PHE A 297 5.16 0.48 -3.02
N GLN A 298 4.46 1.56 -3.34
CA GLN A 298 3.15 1.88 -2.79
C GLN A 298 2.07 1.85 -3.86
N GLY A 299 0.80 1.75 -3.44
CA GLY A 299 -0.35 1.85 -4.33
C GLY A 299 -0.49 3.21 -5.05
N THR A 300 0.33 4.19 -4.68
CA THR A 300 0.44 5.49 -5.37
C THR A 300 1.29 5.46 -6.65
N LEU A 301 2.05 4.37 -6.91
CA LEU A 301 3.07 4.28 -7.95
C LEU A 301 2.61 4.83 -9.29
N GLU A 302 1.53 4.27 -9.87
CA GLU A 302 1.05 4.68 -11.19
C GLU A 302 0.62 6.16 -11.22
N CYS A 303 -0.04 6.64 -10.15
CA CYS A 303 -0.44 8.05 -10.04
C CYS A 303 0.77 8.99 -9.97
N VAL A 304 1.81 8.61 -9.22
CA VAL A 304 3.08 9.37 -9.13
C VAL A 304 3.75 9.45 -10.49
N GLU A 305 3.86 8.33 -11.21
CA GLU A 305 4.45 8.28 -12.55
C GLU A 305 3.69 9.16 -13.55
N ARG A 306 2.36 9.10 -13.51
CA ARG A 306 1.49 9.92 -14.38
C ARG A 306 1.65 11.41 -14.12
N VAL A 307 1.70 11.83 -12.85
CA VAL A 307 1.82 13.24 -12.48
C VAL A 307 3.21 13.79 -12.78
N LEU A 308 4.25 13.03 -12.45
CA LEU A 308 5.64 13.48 -12.58
C LEU A 308 6.26 13.20 -13.95
N ARG A 309 5.62 12.31 -14.74
CA ARG A 309 6.14 11.83 -16.03
C ARG A 309 7.53 11.20 -15.90
N ILE A 310 7.69 10.35 -14.89
CA ILE A 310 8.89 9.57 -14.63
C ILE A 310 8.58 8.07 -14.66
N ASP A 311 9.61 7.27 -14.83
CA ASP A 311 9.53 5.82 -14.65
C ASP A 311 10.06 5.46 -13.27
N LEU A 312 9.16 5.21 -12.32
CA LEU A 312 9.51 5.04 -10.90
C LEU A 312 10.33 3.77 -10.66
N VAL A 313 10.05 2.67 -11.36
CA VAL A 313 10.85 1.44 -11.25
C VAL A 313 12.28 1.68 -11.73
N LYS A 314 12.47 2.37 -12.86
CA LYS A 314 13.83 2.74 -13.34
C LYS A 314 14.55 3.65 -12.34
N ALA A 315 13.84 4.62 -11.77
CA ALA A 315 14.38 5.52 -10.76
C ALA A 315 14.79 4.77 -9.48
N HIS A 316 13.97 3.81 -9.05
CA HIS A 316 14.26 2.94 -7.91
C HIS A 316 15.50 2.07 -8.16
N VAL A 317 15.57 1.40 -9.29
CA VAL A 317 16.74 0.59 -9.66
C VAL A 317 18.02 1.44 -9.68
N ASN A 318 17.96 2.62 -10.29
CA ASN A 318 19.10 3.55 -10.30
C ASN A 318 19.51 4.00 -8.89
N ALA A 319 18.55 4.26 -8.01
CA ALA A 319 18.81 4.62 -6.61
C ALA A 319 19.52 3.47 -5.86
N CYS A 320 19.04 2.24 -6.04
CA CYS A 320 19.56 1.06 -5.35
C CYS A 320 20.91 0.59 -5.87
N VAL A 321 21.12 0.61 -7.21
CA VAL A 321 22.33 0.06 -7.85
C VAL A 321 23.41 1.10 -8.00
N HIS A 322 23.04 2.32 -8.38
CA HIS A 322 24.00 3.39 -8.75
C HIS A 322 24.02 4.56 -7.78
N GLY A 323 23.10 4.62 -6.82
CA GLY A 323 22.97 5.75 -5.92
C GLY A 323 22.41 7.03 -6.55
N PHE A 324 21.88 6.96 -7.78
CA PHE A 324 21.38 8.12 -8.51
C PHE A 324 19.88 8.32 -8.33
N LEU A 325 19.48 9.54 -8.03
CA LEU A 325 18.08 9.95 -7.98
C LEU A 325 17.71 10.80 -9.20
N PRO A 326 16.47 10.70 -9.70
CA PRO A 326 16.06 11.43 -10.90
C PRO A 326 16.04 12.95 -10.65
N MET A 327 16.40 13.71 -11.67
CA MET A 327 16.15 15.15 -11.68
C MET A 327 14.66 15.40 -11.93
N MET A 328 14.01 16.11 -11.01
CA MET A 328 12.59 16.45 -11.13
C MET A 328 12.45 17.73 -11.95
N GLN A 329 11.66 17.67 -13.01
CA GLN A 329 11.29 18.86 -13.76
C GLN A 329 9.99 19.43 -13.16
N LYS A 330 9.95 20.75 -12.91
CA LYS A 330 8.66 21.42 -12.63
C LYS A 330 7.79 21.35 -13.88
N LYS A 331 6.71 20.58 -13.82
CA LYS A 331 5.71 20.46 -14.89
C LYS A 331 4.37 21.05 -14.45
N ASN A 332 3.49 21.33 -15.39
CA ASN A 332 2.12 21.75 -15.12
C ASN A 332 1.45 20.74 -14.18
N LEU A 333 0.76 21.23 -13.17
CA LEU A 333 0.05 20.41 -12.20
C LEU A 333 -1.06 19.63 -12.91
N THR A 334 -0.83 18.33 -13.07
CA THR A 334 -1.88 17.35 -13.35
C THR A 334 -2.19 16.59 -12.08
N PHE A 335 -3.41 16.11 -11.95
CA PHE A 335 -3.83 15.26 -10.84
C PHE A 335 -4.12 13.87 -11.37
N SER A 336 -3.77 12.86 -10.59
CA SER A 336 -4.14 11.49 -10.88
C SER A 336 -4.86 10.89 -9.67
N THR A 337 -5.95 10.16 -9.92
CA THR A 337 -6.74 9.50 -8.89
C THR A 337 -6.73 8.00 -9.13
N ARG A 338 -6.38 7.22 -8.11
CA ARG A 338 -6.66 5.78 -8.04
C ARG A 338 -7.84 5.56 -7.10
N LEU A 339 -8.86 4.84 -7.55
CA LEU A 339 -9.94 4.31 -6.72
C LEU A 339 -9.89 2.80 -6.72
N ILE A 340 -9.92 2.18 -5.54
CA ILE A 340 -10.14 0.75 -5.37
C ILE A 340 -11.63 0.55 -5.14
N LEU A 341 -12.25 -0.29 -5.93
CA LEU A 341 -13.65 -0.67 -5.82
C LEU A 341 -13.77 -1.99 -5.06
N TYR A 342 -14.79 -2.09 -4.23
CA TYR A 342 -15.12 -3.30 -3.46
C TYR A 342 -16.49 -3.82 -3.91
N ALA A 343 -16.69 -5.11 -3.83
CA ALA A 343 -17.95 -5.72 -4.24
C ALA A 343 -19.09 -5.35 -3.25
N PRO A 344 -20.19 -4.73 -3.72
CA PRO A 344 -21.30 -4.29 -2.86
C PRO A 344 -22.06 -5.48 -2.24
N GLU A 345 -22.05 -6.59 -2.92
CA GLU A 345 -22.62 -7.88 -2.56
C GLU A 345 -21.81 -8.99 -3.25
N ARG A 346 -22.18 -10.24 -3.09
CA ARG A 346 -21.57 -11.34 -3.85
C ARG A 346 -21.95 -11.20 -5.33
N VAL A 347 -20.96 -11.02 -6.20
CA VAL A 347 -21.17 -10.68 -7.62
C VAL A 347 -20.41 -11.60 -8.57
N LEU A 348 -21.00 -11.82 -9.75
CA LEU A 348 -20.31 -12.35 -10.92
C LEU A 348 -19.73 -11.18 -11.71
N VAL A 349 -18.42 -11.21 -11.93
CA VAL A 349 -17.71 -10.12 -12.61
C VAL A 349 -17.83 -10.27 -14.13
N PRO A 350 -18.28 -9.23 -14.85
CA PRO A 350 -18.26 -9.21 -16.32
C PRO A 350 -16.83 -9.01 -16.85
N ASP A 351 -16.70 -8.86 -18.15
CA ASP A 351 -15.46 -8.42 -18.76
C ASP A 351 -15.23 -6.92 -18.48
N LEU A 352 -14.27 -6.60 -17.62
CA LEU A 352 -13.90 -5.23 -17.26
C LEU A 352 -12.79 -4.63 -18.15
N THR A 353 -12.26 -5.38 -19.12
CA THR A 353 -11.24 -4.87 -20.06
C THR A 353 -11.77 -3.78 -21.00
N ILE A 354 -13.09 -3.66 -21.11
CA ILE A 354 -13.75 -2.58 -21.86
C ILE A 354 -13.57 -1.17 -21.23
N PHE A 355 -13.13 -1.10 -19.96
CA PHE A 355 -12.84 0.15 -19.26
C PHE A 355 -11.34 0.41 -19.29
N GLU A 356 -10.87 1.33 -20.14
CA GLU A 356 -9.44 1.64 -20.33
C GLU A 356 -8.74 2.09 -19.03
N GLU A 357 -9.47 2.69 -18.12
CA GLU A 357 -8.98 3.15 -16.83
C GLU A 357 -8.96 2.07 -15.75
N ALA A 358 -9.52 0.88 -16.01
CA ALA A 358 -9.53 -0.22 -15.05
C ALA A 358 -8.13 -0.84 -14.91
N ARG A 359 -7.81 -1.25 -13.70
CA ARG A 359 -6.61 -1.99 -13.30
C ARG A 359 -7.00 -3.07 -12.31
N ASP A 360 -6.08 -4.01 -12.09
CA ASP A 360 -6.33 -5.12 -11.18
C ASP A 360 -7.60 -5.87 -11.60
N ILE A 361 -7.66 -6.20 -12.89
CA ILE A 361 -8.86 -6.71 -13.56
C ILE A 361 -9.01 -8.21 -13.27
N PRO A 362 -10.08 -8.63 -12.57
CA PRO A 362 -10.31 -10.04 -12.33
C PRO A 362 -10.69 -10.78 -13.62
N LEU A 363 -10.47 -12.10 -13.62
CA LEU A 363 -10.90 -12.95 -14.74
C LEU A 363 -12.43 -12.88 -14.91
N PRO A 364 -12.94 -12.61 -16.13
CA PRO A 364 -14.38 -12.55 -16.37
C PRO A 364 -15.12 -13.82 -15.91
N LYS A 365 -16.34 -13.64 -15.39
CA LYS A 365 -17.18 -14.67 -14.79
C LYS A 365 -16.66 -15.24 -13.46
N THR A 366 -15.65 -14.68 -12.83
CA THR A 366 -15.25 -15.01 -11.45
C THR A 366 -16.29 -14.48 -10.48
N VAL A 367 -16.45 -15.13 -9.34
CA VAL A 367 -17.31 -14.64 -8.25
C VAL A 367 -16.45 -13.93 -7.20
N ILE A 368 -16.81 -12.68 -6.89
CA ILE A 368 -16.18 -11.91 -5.83
C ILE A 368 -17.18 -11.76 -4.68
N GLU A 369 -16.72 -12.04 -3.46
CA GLU A 369 -17.54 -11.99 -2.26
C GLU A 369 -17.79 -10.53 -1.84
N LYS A 370 -18.87 -10.29 -1.10
CA LYS A 370 -19.23 -8.98 -0.59
C LYS A 370 -18.08 -8.39 0.25
N GLY A 371 -17.70 -7.14 -0.03
CA GLY A 371 -16.65 -6.41 0.68
C GLY A 371 -15.23 -6.71 0.20
N GLU A 372 -15.04 -7.70 -0.69
CA GLU A 372 -13.73 -8.02 -1.27
C GLU A 372 -13.35 -7.04 -2.39
N PRO A 373 -12.03 -6.80 -2.63
CA PRO A 373 -11.55 -5.97 -3.73
C PRO A 373 -12.06 -6.47 -5.08
N LEU A 374 -12.58 -5.56 -5.89
CA LEU A 374 -13.14 -5.87 -7.22
C LEU A 374 -12.16 -5.51 -8.34
N CYS A 375 -11.73 -4.28 -8.38
CA CYS A 375 -10.72 -3.73 -9.32
C CYS A 375 -10.32 -2.34 -8.87
N SER A 376 -9.31 -1.77 -9.54
CA SER A 376 -8.95 -0.36 -9.36
C SER A 376 -9.27 0.45 -10.62
N ILE A 377 -9.43 1.76 -10.46
CA ILE A 377 -9.58 2.73 -11.56
C ILE A 377 -8.50 3.77 -11.42
N VAL A 378 -7.80 4.10 -12.51
CA VAL A 378 -6.80 5.17 -12.52
C VAL A 378 -7.16 6.22 -13.56
N THR A 379 -7.33 7.47 -13.12
CA THR A 379 -7.70 8.59 -13.98
C THR A 379 -6.71 9.74 -13.86
N GLU A 380 -6.69 10.60 -14.87
CA GLU A 380 -5.97 11.88 -14.86
C GLU A 380 -6.93 13.04 -15.09
N GLY A 381 -6.54 14.22 -14.58
CA GLY A 381 -7.30 15.47 -14.77
C GLY A 381 -6.47 16.72 -14.50
N SER A 382 -6.98 17.85 -14.96
CA SER A 382 -6.37 19.18 -14.74
C SER A 382 -6.59 19.71 -13.33
N SER A 383 -7.46 19.10 -12.55
CA SER A 383 -7.69 19.40 -11.14
C SER A 383 -7.98 18.13 -10.35
N ARG A 384 -7.81 18.22 -9.01
CA ARG A 384 -8.18 17.17 -8.07
C ARG A 384 -9.62 16.69 -8.30
N ASP A 385 -10.56 17.63 -8.32
CA ASP A 385 -11.99 17.30 -8.41
C ASP A 385 -12.35 16.72 -9.77
N TYR A 386 -11.74 17.19 -10.86
CA TYR A 386 -11.99 16.64 -12.18
C TYR A 386 -11.51 15.17 -12.27
N SER A 387 -10.29 14.86 -11.81
CA SER A 387 -9.77 13.47 -11.82
C SER A 387 -10.63 12.54 -10.96
N LEU A 388 -11.04 12.99 -9.77
CA LEU A 388 -11.89 12.23 -8.87
C LEU A 388 -13.30 12.01 -9.45
N GLN A 389 -13.94 13.04 -10.03
CA GLN A 389 -15.27 12.90 -10.64
C GLN A 389 -15.25 11.96 -11.84
N LYS A 390 -14.18 12.00 -12.66
CA LYS A 390 -13.97 11.04 -13.74
C LYS A 390 -13.92 9.61 -13.20
N ALA A 391 -13.13 9.36 -12.15
CA ALA A 391 -13.03 8.04 -11.51
C ALA A 391 -14.38 7.57 -10.94
N LYS A 392 -15.12 8.45 -10.27
CA LYS A 392 -16.48 8.15 -9.75
C LYS A 392 -17.47 7.77 -10.84
N LYS A 393 -17.41 8.47 -11.99
CA LYS A 393 -18.28 8.16 -13.14
C LYS A 393 -18.02 6.75 -13.68
N ILE A 394 -16.73 6.38 -13.82
CA ILE A 394 -16.33 5.06 -14.28
C ILE A 394 -16.72 4.00 -13.23
N ALA A 395 -16.50 4.26 -11.95
CA ALA A 395 -16.92 3.38 -10.86
C ALA A 395 -18.43 3.06 -10.94
N LYS A 396 -19.25 4.09 -11.12
CA LYS A 396 -20.71 3.91 -11.31
C LYS A 396 -21.02 3.03 -12.52
N SER A 397 -20.31 3.20 -13.62
CA SER A 397 -20.51 2.36 -14.83
C SER A 397 -20.12 0.92 -14.57
N ILE A 398 -18.98 0.65 -13.91
CA ILE A 398 -18.54 -0.70 -13.54
C ILE A 398 -19.57 -1.37 -12.62
N TYR A 399 -20.01 -0.70 -11.56
CA TYR A 399 -21.03 -1.25 -10.65
C TYR A 399 -22.34 -1.58 -11.38
N GLY A 400 -22.71 -0.78 -12.39
CA GLY A 400 -23.91 -1.05 -13.22
C GLY A 400 -23.81 -2.29 -14.12
N THR A 401 -22.62 -2.86 -14.29
CA THR A 401 -22.39 -4.08 -15.10
C THR A 401 -22.36 -5.37 -14.28
N LEU A 402 -22.27 -5.26 -12.93
CA LEU A 402 -22.17 -6.40 -12.05
C LEU A 402 -23.50 -7.18 -11.97
N SER A 403 -23.43 -8.48 -11.86
CA SER A 403 -24.59 -9.36 -11.69
C SER A 403 -24.56 -10.00 -10.30
N PRO A 404 -25.57 -9.73 -9.44
CA PRO A 404 -25.68 -10.40 -8.16
C PRO A 404 -25.76 -11.93 -8.31
N VAL A 405 -25.11 -12.65 -7.39
CA VAL A 405 -25.14 -14.12 -7.34
C VAL A 405 -25.71 -14.54 -6.00
N SER A 406 -26.87 -15.20 -6.00
CA SER A 406 -27.44 -15.81 -4.80
C SER A 406 -26.50 -16.89 -4.26
N ASN A 407 -26.42 -17.02 -2.92
CA ASN A 407 -25.74 -18.15 -2.30
C ASN A 407 -26.48 -19.45 -2.72
N LEU A 408 -25.81 -20.28 -3.51
CA LEU A 408 -26.23 -21.65 -3.76
C LEU A 408 -25.83 -22.53 -2.60
#